data_5ce4307054057df4ef65cf11d9ef5520
#
_entry.id   5ce4307054057df4ef65cf11d9ef5520
#
_cell.length_a   1.000
_cell.length_b   1.000
_cell.length_c   1.000
_cell.angle_alpha   90.00
_cell.angle_beta   90.00
_cell.angle_gamma   90.00
#
_symmetry.space_group_name_H-M   'P 1'
#
loop_
_entity.id
_entity.type
_entity.pdbx_description
1 polymer ?
#
loop_
_entity_poly.entity_id
_entity_poly.type
_entity_poly.pdbx_seq_one_letter_code
_entity_poly.pdbx_strand_id
1 'polypeptide(L)'
;MNRADLNVAKEHTSNQQENIDLIDLLIQLWRGKIAIAAAMILAILIAIAYLTFATEKWTSEAIVTLPDTGQISNYSNAMSVLNAQSPEAVPSLAEIQQRYFGRFNSAISALSEQLANQQIPEKLTIEPAGKDQPLPLKISYVASSAEQAQTTLNTYLQQINKRTVAELDDDLKTSVDAKISDLKGLLDTKVKVAKEKQQKRLDELNQALLVAQQSNITKPAVSQAETMSEDTLFVLGSEALSSMIKNEASRPLPLDNSYFNARQSLLAVSELRSTPETTYAFRYVMKATLPVRKDSPKKGLTLVLAALLGIIVGSGYVLGRNALRNYKSAA
;
A
#
# COMPACT_ATOMS: atom_id res chain seq x y z
N MET A 1 29.38 -19.97 -107.83
CA MET A 1 29.65 -21.42 -107.70
C MET A 1 29.40 -21.79 -106.24
N ASN A 2 28.41 -22.67 -106.12
CA ASN A 2 28.17 -23.62 -105.03
C ASN A 2 28.01 -23.13 -103.59
N ARG A 3 26.80 -23.24 -103.11
CA ARG A 3 26.13 -24.36 -102.36
C ARG A 3 26.82 -24.72 -101.05
N ALA A 4 26.11 -24.47 -99.96
CA ALA A 4 25.57 -25.66 -99.22
C ALA A 4 24.74 -25.13 -98.03
N ASP A 5 23.56 -25.66 -98.02
CA ASP A 5 22.63 -25.63 -96.86
C ASP A 5 23.25 -26.28 -95.66
N LEU A 6 22.95 -25.80 -94.48
CA LEU A 6 22.88 -26.64 -93.29
C LEU A 6 21.91 -25.99 -92.27
N ASN A 7 20.75 -26.61 -92.20
CA ASN A 7 19.77 -26.49 -91.12
C ASN A 7 20.45 -26.74 -89.76
N VAL A 8 20.28 -25.74 -88.89
CA VAL A 8 20.44 -26.00 -87.44
C VAL A 8 19.09 -25.78 -86.82
N ALA A 9 18.52 -26.87 -86.40
CA ALA A 9 17.30 -26.92 -85.63
C ALA A 9 17.45 -26.03 -84.33
N LYS A 10 16.63 -25.04 -84.18
CA LYS A 10 16.45 -24.37 -82.93
C LYS A 10 15.63 -25.25 -82.01
N GLU A 11 16.28 -25.91 -81.06
CA GLU A 11 15.61 -26.40 -79.88
C GLU A 11 15.07 -25.25 -79.08
N HIS A 12 13.79 -25.04 -79.18
CA HIS A 12 13.02 -24.25 -78.23
C HIS A 12 12.86 -25.11 -76.94
N THR A 13 13.81 -24.99 -76.03
CA THR A 13 13.54 -25.30 -74.61
C THR A 13 12.57 -24.23 -74.10
N SER A 14 11.30 -24.55 -74.17
CA SER A 14 10.26 -23.80 -73.46
C SER A 14 10.45 -24.01 -71.95
N ASN A 15 11.14 -23.04 -71.34
CA ASN A 15 11.07 -22.83 -69.91
C ASN A 15 9.65 -22.37 -69.61
N GLN A 16 8.72 -23.31 -69.43
CA GLN A 16 7.43 -23.03 -68.79
C GLN A 16 7.71 -22.77 -67.29
N GLN A 17 8.09 -21.52 -66.99
CA GLN A 17 7.77 -21.00 -65.70
C GLN A 17 6.26 -21.06 -65.61
N GLU A 18 5.73 -21.92 -64.76
CA GLU A 18 4.33 -21.86 -64.31
C GLU A 18 4.10 -20.50 -63.67
N ASN A 19 3.82 -19.51 -64.48
CA ASN A 19 3.25 -18.27 -64.00
C ASN A 19 1.86 -18.63 -63.42
N ILE A 20 1.79 -18.71 -62.10
CA ILE A 20 0.52 -18.85 -61.42
C ILE A 20 -0.31 -17.64 -61.82
N ASP A 21 -1.20 -17.84 -62.81
CA ASP A 21 -2.03 -16.77 -63.29
C ASP A 21 -3.06 -16.44 -62.22
N LEU A 22 -2.87 -15.27 -61.55
CA LEU A 22 -3.77 -14.76 -60.51
C LEU A 22 -5.23 -14.75 -60.94
N ILE A 23 -5.45 -14.55 -62.26
CA ILE A 23 -6.80 -14.59 -62.86
C ILE A 23 -7.38 -15.98 -62.81
N ASP A 24 -6.61 -17.04 -63.13
CA ASP A 24 -7.04 -18.43 -63.02
C ASP A 24 -7.37 -18.82 -61.59
N LEU A 25 -6.58 -18.39 -60.60
CA LEU A 25 -6.92 -18.58 -59.17
C LEU A 25 -8.24 -17.94 -58.80
N LEU A 26 -8.48 -16.72 -59.28
CA LEU A 26 -9.73 -16.00 -59.02
C LEU A 26 -10.96 -16.71 -59.66
N ILE A 27 -10.83 -17.22 -60.88
CA ILE A 27 -11.86 -17.97 -61.54
C ILE A 27 -12.14 -19.31 -60.83
N GLN A 28 -11.10 -20.01 -60.36
CA GLN A 28 -11.23 -21.24 -59.57
C GLN A 28 -11.96 -20.98 -58.24
N LEU A 29 -11.65 -19.92 -57.56
CA LEU A 29 -12.32 -19.50 -56.32
C LEU A 29 -13.80 -19.14 -56.62
N TRP A 30 -14.07 -18.45 -57.73
CA TRP A 30 -15.47 -18.08 -58.13
C TRP A 30 -16.32 -19.34 -58.46
N ARG A 31 -15.73 -20.34 -59.09
CA ARG A 31 -16.40 -21.63 -59.34
C ARG A 31 -16.65 -22.40 -58.03
N GLY A 32 -15.76 -22.24 -57.03
CA GLY A 32 -15.90 -22.83 -55.69
C GLY A 32 -16.72 -22.04 -54.66
N LYS A 33 -17.40 -20.96 -55.04
CA LYS A 33 -18.13 -20.04 -54.15
C LYS A 33 -19.07 -20.71 -53.16
N ILE A 34 -19.75 -21.81 -53.58
CA ILE A 34 -20.66 -22.56 -52.70
C ILE A 34 -19.91 -23.27 -51.61
N ALA A 35 -18.73 -23.85 -51.90
CA ALA A 35 -17.90 -24.52 -50.90
C ALA A 35 -17.28 -23.53 -49.91
N ILE A 36 -16.83 -22.36 -50.42
CA ILE A 36 -16.32 -21.27 -49.58
C ILE A 36 -17.44 -20.72 -48.68
N ALA A 37 -18.66 -20.48 -49.22
CA ALA A 37 -19.80 -20.04 -48.43
C ALA A 37 -20.22 -21.07 -47.37
N ALA A 38 -20.22 -22.37 -47.71
CA ALA A 38 -20.49 -23.41 -46.73
C ALA A 38 -19.45 -23.49 -45.61
N ALA A 39 -18.15 -23.35 -45.93
CA ALA A 39 -17.10 -23.30 -44.95
C ALA A 39 -17.20 -22.06 -44.04
N MET A 40 -17.54 -20.90 -44.62
CA MET A 40 -17.78 -19.68 -43.85
C MET A 40 -18.96 -19.82 -42.89
N ILE A 41 -20.09 -20.38 -43.37
CA ILE A 41 -21.28 -20.62 -42.53
C ILE A 41 -20.95 -21.59 -41.40
N LEU A 42 -20.23 -22.66 -41.66
CA LEU A 42 -19.80 -23.62 -40.65
C LEU A 42 -18.90 -22.96 -39.60
N ALA A 43 -17.94 -22.14 -40.02
CA ALA A 43 -17.06 -21.39 -39.10
C ALA A 43 -17.86 -20.42 -38.22
N ILE A 44 -18.85 -19.72 -38.78
CA ILE A 44 -19.75 -18.83 -38.03
C ILE A 44 -20.58 -19.62 -37.01
N LEU A 45 -21.13 -20.79 -37.38
CA LEU A 45 -21.87 -21.65 -36.45
C LEU A 45 -21.00 -22.11 -35.26
N ILE A 46 -19.76 -22.51 -35.53
CA ILE A 46 -18.79 -22.86 -34.48
C ILE A 46 -18.51 -21.64 -33.58
N ALA A 47 -18.35 -20.46 -34.17
CA ALA A 47 -18.12 -19.22 -33.39
C ALA A 47 -19.34 -18.85 -32.51
N ILE A 48 -20.58 -19.06 -33.02
CA ILE A 48 -21.80 -18.85 -32.22
C ILE A 48 -21.85 -19.85 -31.06
N ALA A 49 -21.56 -21.13 -31.29
CA ALA A 49 -21.47 -22.11 -30.24
C ALA A 49 -20.42 -21.72 -29.20
N TYR A 50 -19.22 -21.31 -29.61
CA TYR A 50 -18.19 -20.79 -28.70
C TYR A 50 -18.70 -19.60 -27.87
N LEU A 51 -19.37 -18.62 -28.49
CA LEU A 51 -19.91 -17.44 -27.80
C LEU A 51 -20.98 -17.75 -26.76
N THR A 52 -21.71 -18.89 -26.89
CA THR A 52 -22.70 -19.32 -25.90
C THR A 52 -22.08 -20.04 -24.70
N PHE A 53 -20.96 -20.74 -24.88
CA PHE A 53 -20.29 -21.50 -23.82
C PHE A 53 -19.14 -20.73 -23.17
N ALA A 54 -18.58 -19.70 -23.81
CA ALA A 54 -17.48 -18.93 -23.29
C ALA A 54 -17.89 -18.13 -22.05
N THR A 55 -17.12 -18.24 -20.98
CA THR A 55 -17.32 -17.47 -19.75
C THR A 55 -17.15 -15.98 -20.02
N GLU A 56 -18.11 -15.19 -19.59
CA GLU A 56 -18.05 -13.74 -19.69
C GLU A 56 -16.99 -13.18 -18.72
N LYS A 57 -16.31 -12.11 -19.11
CA LYS A 57 -15.37 -11.37 -18.28
C LYS A 57 -15.81 -9.94 -18.17
N TRP A 58 -15.91 -9.48 -16.92
CA TRP A 58 -16.35 -8.15 -16.54
C TRP A 58 -15.31 -7.52 -15.65
N THR A 59 -14.84 -6.30 -15.96
CA THR A 59 -13.84 -5.59 -15.18
C THR A 59 -14.46 -4.43 -14.44
N SER A 60 -14.40 -4.47 -13.11
CA SER A 60 -14.69 -3.33 -12.25
C SER A 60 -13.38 -2.57 -11.97
N GLU A 61 -13.47 -1.26 -11.95
CA GLU A 61 -12.33 -0.36 -11.70
C GLU A 61 -12.63 0.60 -10.55
N ALA A 62 -11.63 0.83 -9.71
CA ALA A 62 -11.63 1.86 -8.67
C ALA A 62 -10.36 2.70 -8.81
N ILE A 63 -10.44 4.00 -8.51
CA ILE A 63 -9.28 4.89 -8.49
C ILE A 63 -9.13 5.43 -7.08
N VAL A 64 -7.95 5.24 -6.50
CA VAL A 64 -7.61 5.62 -5.12
C VAL A 64 -6.36 6.48 -5.08
N THR A 65 -6.28 7.34 -4.07
CA THR A 65 -5.12 8.21 -3.83
C THR A 65 -4.85 8.32 -2.32
N LEU A 66 -3.85 9.11 -1.96
CA LEU A 66 -3.50 9.41 -0.56
C LEU A 66 -4.76 9.78 0.26
N PRO A 67 -4.84 9.38 1.53
CA PRO A 67 -5.95 9.76 2.40
C PRO A 67 -5.99 11.25 2.63
N ASP A 68 -7.18 11.81 2.85
CA ASP A 68 -7.35 13.21 3.24
C ASP A 68 -6.93 13.43 4.69
N THR A 69 -6.57 14.67 5.04
CA THR A 69 -6.18 15.08 6.39
C THR A 69 -7.20 14.63 7.45
N GLY A 70 -8.49 14.80 7.19
CA GLY A 70 -9.55 14.41 8.12
C GLY A 70 -9.60 12.90 8.38
N GLN A 71 -9.20 12.07 7.40
CA GLN A 71 -9.21 10.61 7.52
C GLN A 71 -8.09 10.06 8.41
N ILE A 72 -7.02 10.84 8.65
CA ILE A 72 -5.85 10.46 9.45
C ILE A 72 -5.62 11.41 10.64
N SER A 73 -6.56 12.33 10.91
CA SER A 73 -6.42 13.38 11.93
C SER A 73 -6.17 12.82 13.32
N ASN A 74 -6.84 11.73 13.70
CA ASN A 74 -6.67 11.09 15.00
C ASN A 74 -5.25 10.59 15.21
N TYR A 75 -4.67 9.94 14.20
CA TYR A 75 -3.28 9.48 14.24
C TYR A 75 -2.30 10.66 14.29
N SER A 76 -2.52 11.70 13.48
CA SER A 76 -1.69 12.90 13.46
C SER A 76 -1.72 13.61 14.82
N ASN A 77 -2.89 13.77 15.43
CA ASN A 77 -3.03 14.37 16.76
C ASN A 77 -2.32 13.52 17.83
N ALA A 78 -2.47 12.20 17.79
CA ALA A 78 -1.78 11.31 18.71
C ALA A 78 -0.24 11.42 18.59
N MET A 79 0.29 11.47 17.37
CA MET A 79 1.72 11.66 17.14
C MET A 79 2.22 13.01 17.66
N SER A 80 1.42 14.07 17.54
CA SER A 80 1.73 15.39 18.11
C SER A 80 1.80 15.36 19.64
N VAL A 81 0.85 14.68 20.30
CA VAL A 81 0.86 14.52 21.77
C VAL A 81 2.02 13.67 22.25
N LEU A 82 2.31 12.55 21.57
CA LEU A 82 3.44 11.67 21.89
C LEU A 82 4.78 12.40 21.81
N ASN A 83 4.92 13.34 20.88
CA ASN A 83 6.17 14.08 20.65
C ASN A 83 6.07 15.55 21.11
N ALA A 84 5.16 15.88 22.03
CA ALA A 84 4.97 17.25 22.49
C ALA A 84 6.24 17.91 23.09
N GLN A 85 7.19 17.10 23.60
CA GLN A 85 8.47 17.56 24.14
C GLN A 85 9.59 17.62 23.07
N SER A 86 9.36 17.08 21.86
CA SER A 86 10.29 17.06 20.74
C SER A 86 9.52 17.31 19.44
N PRO A 87 9.07 18.57 19.21
CA PRO A 87 8.22 18.91 18.06
C PRO A 87 8.84 18.56 16.70
N GLU A 88 10.16 18.54 16.61
CA GLU A 88 10.93 18.13 15.42
C GLU A 88 10.78 16.65 15.09
N ALA A 89 10.40 15.83 16.07
CA ALA A 89 10.17 14.39 15.88
C ALA A 89 8.72 14.06 15.44
N VAL A 90 7.85 15.06 15.36
CA VAL A 90 6.45 14.89 14.89
C VAL A 90 6.49 14.67 13.37
N PRO A 91 6.01 13.51 12.86
CA PRO A 91 5.93 13.31 11.42
C PRO A 91 5.03 14.36 10.77
N SER A 92 5.45 14.87 9.62
CA SER A 92 4.63 15.76 8.82
C SER A 92 3.35 15.06 8.35
N LEU A 93 2.33 15.82 8.05
CA LEU A 93 1.08 15.27 7.51
C LEU A 93 1.29 14.46 6.23
N ALA A 94 2.19 14.92 5.35
CA ALA A 94 2.54 14.21 4.12
C ALA A 94 3.20 12.85 4.40
N GLU A 95 4.08 12.77 5.39
CA GLU A 95 4.70 11.50 5.80
C GLU A 95 3.67 10.53 6.38
N ILE A 96 2.71 11.02 7.17
CA ILE A 96 1.62 10.18 7.69
C ILE A 96 0.75 9.67 6.54
N GLN A 97 0.36 10.53 5.59
CA GLN A 97 -0.41 10.14 4.41
C GLN A 97 0.33 9.06 3.60
N GLN A 98 1.63 9.26 3.36
CA GLN A 98 2.46 8.28 2.64
C GLN A 98 2.60 6.97 3.40
N ARG A 99 2.72 7.00 4.73
CA ARG A 99 2.79 5.80 5.57
C ARG A 99 1.52 4.95 5.45
N TYR A 100 0.34 5.57 5.58
CA TYR A 100 -0.95 4.89 5.44
C TYR A 100 -1.13 4.31 4.04
N PHE A 101 -0.92 5.15 3.03
CA PHE A 101 -1.09 4.75 1.64
C PHE A 101 -0.04 3.72 1.19
N GLY A 102 1.20 3.86 1.62
CA GLY A 102 2.27 2.92 1.32
C GLY A 102 1.99 1.51 1.87
N ARG A 103 1.51 1.40 3.13
CA ARG A 103 1.08 0.11 3.69
C ARG A 103 -0.11 -0.47 2.93
N PHE A 104 -1.11 0.36 2.63
CA PHE A 104 -2.25 -0.06 1.81
C PHE A 104 -1.80 -0.59 0.44
N ASN A 105 -0.95 0.15 -0.26
CA ASN A 105 -0.43 -0.24 -1.57
C ASN A 105 0.36 -1.57 -1.50
N SER A 106 1.21 -1.73 -0.50
CA SER A 106 1.94 -2.98 -0.29
C SER A 106 1.00 -4.16 -0.01
N ALA A 107 -0.02 -3.96 0.82
CA ALA A 107 -0.98 -5.00 1.19
C ALA A 107 -1.88 -5.40 0.02
N ILE A 108 -2.36 -4.45 -0.79
CA ILE A 108 -3.19 -4.75 -1.97
C ILE A 108 -2.35 -5.41 -3.08
N SER A 109 -1.08 -5.03 -3.23
CA SER A 109 -0.15 -5.67 -4.16
C SER A 109 0.14 -7.13 -3.75
N ALA A 110 0.36 -7.36 -2.46
CA ALA A 110 0.52 -8.72 -1.94
C ALA A 110 -0.73 -9.58 -2.15
N LEU A 111 -1.92 -9.01 -1.97
CA LEU A 111 -3.18 -9.69 -2.28
C LEU A 111 -3.28 -10.03 -3.77
N SER A 112 -2.89 -9.13 -4.67
CA SER A 112 -2.88 -9.38 -6.12
C SER A 112 -2.00 -10.58 -6.48
N GLU A 113 -0.79 -10.66 -5.94
CA GLU A 113 0.12 -11.78 -6.13
C GLU A 113 -0.45 -13.09 -5.55
N GLN A 114 -1.04 -13.03 -4.36
CA GLN A 114 -1.68 -14.19 -3.73
C GLN A 114 -2.83 -14.73 -4.59
N LEU A 115 -3.70 -13.85 -5.10
CA LEU A 115 -4.84 -14.21 -5.95
C LEU A 115 -4.39 -14.81 -7.29
N ALA A 116 -3.31 -14.30 -7.88
CA ALA A 116 -2.75 -14.82 -9.12
C ALA A 116 -2.16 -16.23 -8.96
N ASN A 117 -1.67 -16.59 -7.76
CA ASN A 117 -1.02 -17.88 -7.47
C ASN A 117 -1.96 -18.94 -6.87
N GLN A 118 -3.28 -18.74 -6.89
CA GLN A 118 -4.26 -19.74 -6.45
C GLN A 118 -4.51 -20.83 -7.51
N GLN A 119 -5.13 -21.95 -7.11
CA GLN A 119 -5.53 -23.02 -8.04
C GLN A 119 -6.46 -22.51 -9.14
N ILE A 120 -7.33 -21.56 -8.82
CA ILE A 120 -8.16 -20.81 -9.76
C ILE A 120 -7.69 -19.36 -9.67
N PRO A 121 -6.81 -18.91 -10.58
CA PRO A 121 -6.25 -17.57 -10.51
C PRO A 121 -7.32 -16.49 -10.68
N GLU A 122 -7.32 -15.52 -9.79
CA GLU A 122 -8.13 -14.31 -9.87
C GLU A 122 -7.26 -13.14 -10.38
N LYS A 123 -7.86 -12.29 -11.20
CA LYS A 123 -7.12 -11.17 -11.79
C LYS A 123 -7.46 -9.86 -11.07
N LEU A 124 -6.62 -9.50 -10.11
CA LEU A 124 -6.57 -8.17 -9.51
C LEU A 124 -5.33 -7.43 -10.06
N THR A 125 -5.51 -6.23 -10.61
CA THR A 125 -4.42 -5.46 -11.23
C THR A 125 -4.34 -4.09 -10.58
N ILE A 126 -3.13 -3.64 -10.28
CA ILE A 126 -2.84 -2.32 -9.71
C ILE A 126 -1.87 -1.60 -10.66
N GLU A 127 -2.28 -0.44 -11.14
CA GLU A 127 -1.48 0.37 -12.05
C GLU A 127 -1.71 1.87 -11.80
N PRO A 128 -0.78 2.75 -12.18
CA PRO A 128 -1.02 4.18 -12.17
C PRO A 128 -2.21 4.54 -13.07
N ALA A 129 -3.09 5.42 -12.62
CA ALA A 129 -4.23 5.88 -13.42
C ALA A 129 -3.82 6.83 -14.56
N GLY A 130 -2.66 7.47 -14.46
CA GLY A 130 -2.07 8.35 -15.46
C GLY A 130 -0.74 7.82 -15.99
N LYS A 131 -0.33 8.24 -17.21
CA LYS A 131 0.89 7.72 -17.85
C LYS A 131 2.19 8.22 -17.20
N ASP A 132 2.18 9.41 -16.60
CA ASP A 132 3.40 10.08 -16.13
C ASP A 132 3.43 10.37 -14.64
N GLN A 133 2.46 9.86 -13.88
CA GLN A 133 2.37 10.08 -12.45
C GLN A 133 2.10 8.77 -11.71
N PRO A 134 2.82 8.50 -10.60
CA PRO A 134 2.62 7.28 -9.82
C PRO A 134 1.26 7.24 -9.09
N LEU A 135 0.60 8.37 -8.96
CA LEU A 135 -0.71 8.53 -8.33
C LEU A 135 -1.65 9.37 -9.21
N PRO A 136 -2.97 9.16 -9.13
CA PRO A 136 -3.66 8.14 -8.34
C PRO A 136 -3.46 6.71 -8.89
N LEU A 137 -3.75 5.68 -8.08
CA LEU A 137 -3.72 4.27 -8.49
C LEU A 137 -5.08 3.84 -9.02
N LYS A 138 -5.08 3.13 -10.14
CA LYS A 138 -6.22 2.40 -10.67
C LYS A 138 -6.11 0.93 -10.25
N ILE A 139 -7.13 0.43 -9.60
CA ILE A 139 -7.24 -0.96 -9.15
C ILE A 139 -8.40 -1.58 -9.89
N SER A 140 -8.15 -2.69 -10.59
CA SER A 140 -9.16 -3.37 -11.41
C SER A 140 -9.25 -4.85 -11.07
N TYR A 141 -10.47 -5.37 -11.05
CA TYR A 141 -10.76 -6.77 -10.77
C TYR A 141 -11.68 -7.35 -11.83
N VAL A 142 -11.36 -8.56 -12.28
CA VAL A 142 -12.08 -9.28 -13.34
C VAL A 142 -12.89 -10.42 -12.74
N ALA A 143 -14.20 -10.46 -13.02
CA ALA A 143 -15.09 -11.53 -12.60
C ALA A 143 -16.00 -12.02 -13.74
N SER A 144 -16.83 -13.03 -13.45
CA SER A 144 -17.77 -13.61 -14.40
C SER A 144 -19.08 -12.82 -14.57
N SER A 145 -19.40 -11.90 -13.66
CA SER A 145 -20.51 -10.95 -13.78
C SER A 145 -20.13 -9.54 -13.35
N ALA A 146 -20.89 -8.55 -13.80
CA ALA A 146 -20.67 -7.14 -13.47
C ALA A 146 -20.79 -6.87 -11.96
N GLU A 147 -21.82 -7.42 -11.33
CA GLU A 147 -22.09 -7.27 -9.89
C GLU A 147 -21.02 -7.94 -9.06
N GLN A 148 -20.57 -9.14 -9.46
CA GLN A 148 -19.49 -9.86 -8.78
C GLN A 148 -18.17 -9.08 -8.87
N ALA A 149 -17.83 -8.53 -10.05
CA ALA A 149 -16.62 -7.73 -10.24
C ALA A 149 -16.60 -6.51 -9.30
N GLN A 150 -17.71 -5.76 -9.24
CA GLN A 150 -17.84 -4.59 -8.38
C GLN A 150 -17.79 -4.96 -6.89
N THR A 151 -18.59 -5.93 -6.47
CA THR A 151 -18.73 -6.31 -5.06
C THR A 151 -17.43 -6.87 -4.52
N THR A 152 -16.77 -7.76 -5.28
CA THR A 152 -15.49 -8.36 -4.87
C THR A 152 -14.39 -7.31 -4.79
N LEU A 153 -14.28 -6.41 -5.78
CA LEU A 153 -13.30 -5.32 -5.74
C LEU A 153 -13.53 -4.42 -4.52
N ASN A 154 -14.77 -4.04 -4.26
CA ASN A 154 -15.09 -3.21 -3.09
C ASN A 154 -14.76 -3.93 -1.77
N THR A 155 -15.05 -5.23 -1.68
CA THR A 155 -14.73 -6.06 -0.50
C THR A 155 -13.23 -6.12 -0.27
N TYR A 156 -12.42 -6.37 -1.29
CA TYR A 156 -10.96 -6.39 -1.17
C TYR A 156 -10.41 -5.04 -0.71
N LEU A 157 -10.87 -3.94 -1.31
CA LEU A 157 -10.44 -2.60 -0.92
C LEU A 157 -10.77 -2.29 0.54
N GLN A 158 -11.99 -2.63 1.00
CA GLN A 158 -12.40 -2.42 2.39
C GLN A 158 -11.66 -3.33 3.36
N GLN A 159 -11.43 -4.59 3.03
CA GLN A 159 -10.70 -5.54 3.85
C GLN A 159 -9.25 -5.11 4.04
N ILE A 160 -8.56 -4.72 2.97
CA ILE A 160 -7.19 -4.23 3.04
C ILE A 160 -7.12 -2.89 3.79
N ASN A 161 -8.08 -1.98 3.57
CA ASN A 161 -8.15 -0.75 4.36
C ASN A 161 -8.26 -1.04 5.86
N LYS A 162 -9.21 -1.87 6.25
CA LYS A 162 -9.44 -2.23 7.66
C LYS A 162 -8.19 -2.87 8.29
N ARG A 163 -7.54 -3.77 7.56
CA ARG A 163 -6.29 -4.41 8.02
C ARG A 163 -5.17 -3.38 8.18
N THR A 164 -4.94 -2.53 7.19
CA THR A 164 -3.90 -1.49 7.23
C THR A 164 -4.11 -0.52 8.39
N VAL A 165 -5.34 -0.07 8.59
CA VAL A 165 -5.69 0.83 9.71
C VAL A 165 -5.47 0.14 11.05
N ALA A 166 -5.87 -1.13 11.21
CA ALA A 166 -5.66 -1.88 12.44
C ALA A 166 -4.18 -2.07 12.77
N GLU A 167 -3.36 -2.40 11.77
CA GLU A 167 -1.90 -2.55 11.95
C GLU A 167 -1.25 -1.23 12.41
N LEU A 168 -1.65 -0.09 11.84
CA LEU A 168 -1.13 1.22 12.25
C LEU A 168 -1.66 1.68 13.62
N ASP A 169 -2.87 1.28 13.96
CA ASP A 169 -3.44 1.52 15.29
C ASP A 169 -2.71 0.72 16.38
N ASP A 170 -2.36 -0.53 16.11
CA ASP A 170 -1.57 -1.35 17.03
C ASP A 170 -0.15 -0.81 17.20
N ASP A 171 0.49 -0.31 16.13
CA ASP A 171 1.78 0.40 16.21
C ASP A 171 1.66 1.67 17.08
N LEU A 172 0.57 2.44 16.92
CA LEU A 172 0.31 3.62 17.74
C LEU A 172 0.10 3.27 19.22
N LYS A 173 -0.72 2.27 19.52
CA LYS A 173 -0.92 1.78 20.90
C LYS A 173 0.38 1.36 21.55
N THR A 174 1.19 0.60 20.84
CA THR A 174 2.51 0.19 21.32
C THR A 174 3.38 1.40 21.65
N SER A 175 3.36 2.44 20.81
CA SER A 175 4.10 3.69 21.04
C SER A 175 3.56 4.47 22.25
N VAL A 176 2.23 4.51 22.42
CA VAL A 176 1.56 5.13 23.59
C VAL A 176 1.94 4.41 24.87
N ASP A 177 1.87 3.08 24.90
CA ASP A 177 2.19 2.26 26.07
C ASP A 177 3.67 2.40 26.47
N ALA A 178 4.58 2.40 25.49
CA ALA A 178 6.00 2.65 25.72
C ALA A 178 6.21 4.04 26.33
N LYS A 179 5.60 5.09 25.78
CA LYS A 179 5.70 6.46 26.31
C LYS A 179 5.15 6.59 27.73
N ILE A 180 4.02 5.94 28.04
CA ILE A 180 3.44 5.88 29.39
C ILE A 180 4.42 5.21 30.35
N SER A 181 5.03 4.09 29.95
CA SER A 181 6.03 3.39 30.78
C SER A 181 7.24 4.29 31.05
N ASP A 182 7.79 4.94 30.03
CA ASP A 182 8.94 5.84 30.15
C ASP A 182 8.63 7.02 31.09
N LEU A 183 7.46 7.66 30.92
CA LEU A 183 7.07 8.79 31.77
C LEU A 183 6.84 8.37 33.22
N LYS A 184 6.26 7.20 33.46
CA LYS A 184 6.13 6.63 34.83
C LYS A 184 7.49 6.38 35.46
N GLY A 185 8.42 5.76 34.71
CA GLY A 185 9.80 5.54 35.17
C GLY A 185 10.54 6.83 35.46
N LEU A 186 10.37 7.85 34.62
CA LEU A 186 10.93 9.19 34.83
C LEU A 186 10.40 9.85 36.12
N LEU A 187 9.08 9.79 36.34
CA LEU A 187 8.44 10.35 37.53
C LEU A 187 8.89 9.62 38.81
N ASP A 188 8.99 8.30 38.81
CA ASP A 188 9.50 7.51 39.92
C ASP A 188 10.94 7.88 40.24
N THR A 189 11.79 8.01 39.23
CA THR A 189 13.19 8.44 39.38
C THR A 189 13.27 9.83 40.00
N LYS A 190 12.45 10.79 39.52
CA LYS A 190 12.42 12.15 40.09
C LYS A 190 12.00 12.17 41.57
N VAL A 191 11.01 11.35 41.93
CA VAL A 191 10.58 11.22 43.34
C VAL A 191 11.70 10.60 44.19
N LYS A 192 12.40 9.59 43.70
CA LYS A 192 13.55 8.97 44.39
C LYS A 192 14.68 9.99 44.63
N VAL A 193 15.08 10.71 43.57
CA VAL A 193 16.10 11.76 43.66
C VAL A 193 15.70 12.88 44.63
N ALA A 194 14.43 13.29 44.63
CA ALA A 194 13.95 14.30 45.58
C ALA A 194 14.00 13.80 47.04
N LYS A 195 13.66 12.52 47.28
CA LYS A 195 13.83 11.88 48.62
C LYS A 195 15.29 11.81 49.07
N GLU A 196 16.16 11.40 48.17
CA GLU A 196 17.61 11.33 48.45
C GLU A 196 18.18 12.73 48.81
N LYS A 197 17.76 13.77 48.05
CA LYS A 197 18.17 15.15 48.37
C LYS A 197 17.63 15.61 49.74
N GLN A 198 16.39 15.30 50.07
CA GLN A 198 15.80 15.60 51.38
C GLN A 198 16.55 14.87 52.49
N GLN A 199 16.85 13.57 52.32
CA GLN A 199 17.58 12.77 53.28
C GLN A 199 19.02 13.33 53.48
N LYS A 200 19.75 13.61 52.40
CA LYS A 200 21.05 14.24 52.45
C LYS A 200 21.04 15.55 53.25
N ARG A 201 20.02 16.38 53.01
CA ARG A 201 19.82 17.65 53.74
C ARG A 201 19.60 17.42 55.24
N LEU A 202 18.81 16.40 55.60
CA LEU A 202 18.61 16.02 57.00
C LEU A 202 19.86 15.54 57.65
N ASP A 203 20.71 14.75 56.93
CA ASP A 203 21.98 14.25 57.43
C ASP A 203 22.98 15.38 57.67
N GLU A 204 23.04 16.35 56.75
CA GLU A 204 23.87 17.58 56.89
C GLU A 204 23.43 18.41 58.11
N LEU A 205 22.13 18.60 58.29
CA LEU A 205 21.57 19.33 59.44
C LEU A 205 21.86 18.59 60.77
N ASN A 206 21.76 17.26 60.79
CA ASN A 206 22.07 16.45 61.98
C ASN A 206 23.56 16.52 62.33
N GLN A 207 24.47 16.46 61.34
CA GLN A 207 25.92 16.64 61.58
C GLN A 207 26.22 18.03 62.12
N ALA A 208 25.64 19.08 61.54
CA ALA A 208 25.79 20.43 62.05
C ALA A 208 25.29 20.58 63.50
N LEU A 209 24.16 19.89 63.82
CA LEU A 209 23.61 19.90 65.20
C LEU A 209 24.60 19.24 66.19
N LEU A 210 25.20 18.10 65.81
CA LEU A 210 26.21 17.44 66.64
C LEU A 210 27.42 18.36 66.95
N VAL A 211 27.93 19.04 65.88
CA VAL A 211 29.05 19.98 66.04
C VAL A 211 28.64 21.18 66.94
N ALA A 212 27.45 21.78 66.75
CA ALA A 212 26.95 22.85 67.57
C ALA A 212 26.82 22.48 69.05
N GLN A 213 26.32 21.26 69.34
CA GLN A 213 26.17 20.73 70.69
C GLN A 213 27.56 20.50 71.36
N GLN A 214 28.50 19.90 70.65
CA GLN A 214 29.85 19.69 71.14
C GLN A 214 30.61 20.99 71.39
N SER A 215 30.31 22.02 70.62
CA SER A 215 30.89 23.35 70.76
C SER A 215 30.14 24.27 71.70
N ASN A 216 29.10 23.77 72.37
CA ASN A 216 28.24 24.55 73.27
C ASN A 216 27.56 25.80 72.60
N ILE A 217 27.37 25.78 71.30
CA ILE A 217 26.72 26.83 70.52
C ILE A 217 25.20 26.58 70.55
N THR A 218 24.47 27.24 71.46
CA THR A 218 23.03 27.06 71.60
C THR A 218 22.22 28.01 70.74
N LYS A 219 22.67 29.26 70.57
CA LYS A 219 21.99 30.32 69.83
C LYS A 219 22.83 30.76 68.63
N PRO A 220 22.17 31.32 67.56
CA PRO A 220 22.93 31.77 66.38
C PRO A 220 24.05 32.78 66.76
N ALA A 221 25.24 32.46 66.31
CA ALA A 221 26.40 33.36 66.45
C ALA A 221 26.53 34.38 65.32
N VAL A 222 25.64 34.32 64.29
CA VAL A 222 25.67 35.18 63.10
C VAL A 222 24.25 35.63 62.76
N SER A 223 24.09 36.91 62.41
CA SER A 223 22.77 37.48 62.09
C SER A 223 22.29 37.28 60.62
N GLN A 224 23.11 36.72 59.74
CA GLN A 224 22.76 36.48 58.33
C GLN A 224 22.97 35.01 57.98
N ALA A 225 21.86 34.26 57.83
CA ALA A 225 21.84 32.84 57.48
C ALA A 225 21.89 32.58 55.97
N GLU A 226 21.79 33.61 55.12
CA GLU A 226 21.54 33.41 53.65
C GLU A 226 22.80 32.98 52.84
N THR A 227 23.98 33.02 53.37
CA THR A 227 25.24 32.69 52.66
C THR A 227 26.10 31.63 53.35
N MET A 228 25.48 30.75 54.15
CA MET A 228 26.23 29.73 54.88
C MET A 228 26.47 28.49 53.99
N SER A 229 27.71 28.11 53.87
CA SER A 229 28.10 26.82 53.30
C SER A 229 27.76 25.67 54.26
N GLU A 230 27.67 24.43 53.74
CA GLU A 230 27.39 23.22 54.53
C GLU A 230 28.31 23.10 55.75
N ASP A 231 29.57 23.45 55.62
CA ASP A 231 30.62 23.39 56.66
C ASP A 231 30.42 24.39 57.80
N THR A 232 29.59 25.42 57.64
CA THR A 232 29.38 26.48 58.61
C THR A 232 27.97 26.48 59.26
N LEU A 233 27.12 25.51 58.92
CA LEU A 233 25.77 25.42 59.45
C LEU A 233 25.70 25.34 60.98
N PHE A 234 26.71 24.75 61.66
CA PHE A 234 26.76 24.62 63.12
C PHE A 234 26.73 25.97 63.87
N VAL A 235 27.13 27.06 63.20
CA VAL A 235 27.11 28.42 63.76
C VAL A 235 25.68 28.94 64.02
N LEU A 236 24.66 28.29 63.38
CA LEU A 236 23.24 28.60 63.66
C LEU A 236 22.79 28.20 65.06
N GLY A 237 23.53 27.37 65.74
CA GLY A 237 23.24 26.89 67.08
C GLY A 237 22.21 25.73 67.14
N SER A 238 22.25 24.98 68.23
CA SER A 238 21.48 23.74 68.37
C SER A 238 19.93 23.96 68.39
N GLU A 239 19.44 25.07 68.89
CA GLU A 239 18.01 25.38 68.90
C GLU A 239 17.44 25.59 67.48
N ALA A 240 18.12 26.39 66.67
CA ALA A 240 17.71 26.66 65.30
C ALA A 240 17.83 25.38 64.41
N LEU A 241 18.94 24.64 64.53
CA LEU A 241 19.16 23.41 63.78
C LEU A 241 18.12 22.33 64.10
N SER A 242 17.75 22.15 65.41
CA SER A 242 16.68 21.21 65.80
C SER A 242 15.32 21.60 65.21
N SER A 243 15.03 22.90 65.13
CA SER A 243 13.84 23.40 64.48
C SER A 243 13.83 23.20 62.96
N MET A 244 14.99 23.39 62.31
CA MET A 244 15.18 23.13 60.86
C MET A 244 15.01 21.64 60.54
N ILE A 245 15.56 20.73 61.34
CA ILE A 245 15.38 19.27 61.15
C ILE A 245 13.92 18.89 61.24
N LYS A 246 13.20 19.34 62.25
CA LYS A 246 11.75 19.07 62.36
C LYS A 246 10.93 19.60 61.18
N ASN A 247 11.27 20.81 60.73
CA ASN A 247 10.61 21.41 59.58
C ASN A 247 10.93 20.64 58.29
N GLU A 248 12.17 20.31 58.04
CA GLU A 248 12.59 19.57 56.83
C GLU A 248 12.00 18.15 56.78
N ALA A 249 11.91 17.46 57.93
CA ALA A 249 11.29 16.13 58.02
C ALA A 249 9.79 16.12 57.71
N SER A 250 9.10 17.23 57.99
CA SER A 250 7.67 17.38 57.73
C SER A 250 7.35 18.07 56.40
N ARG A 251 8.33 18.62 55.70
CA ARG A 251 8.17 19.33 54.46
C ARG A 251 7.82 18.39 53.30
N PRO A 252 6.84 18.78 52.44
CA PRO A 252 6.61 18.05 51.20
C PRO A 252 7.89 17.94 50.35
N LEU A 253 8.02 16.83 49.59
CA LEU A 253 9.18 16.63 48.72
C LEU A 253 9.36 17.82 47.77
N PRO A 254 10.60 18.33 47.64
CA PRO A 254 10.89 19.42 46.72
C PRO A 254 10.96 18.94 45.28
N LEU A 255 9.82 18.75 44.66
CA LEU A 255 9.68 18.37 43.24
C LEU A 255 9.82 19.61 42.36
N ASP A 256 10.63 19.49 41.31
CA ASP A 256 10.94 20.56 40.36
C ASP A 256 9.86 20.67 39.24
N ASN A 257 9.93 21.72 38.45
CA ASN A 257 9.02 21.95 37.32
C ASN A 257 9.08 20.81 36.30
N SER A 258 10.21 20.14 36.14
CA SER A 258 10.36 19.04 35.21
C SER A 258 9.55 17.80 35.61
N TYR A 259 9.30 17.61 36.94
CA TYR A 259 8.36 16.60 37.42
C TYR A 259 6.92 16.92 36.98
N PHE A 260 6.48 18.16 37.17
CA PHE A 260 5.12 18.55 36.80
C PHE A 260 4.90 18.52 35.28
N ASN A 261 5.89 18.90 34.49
CA ASN A 261 5.85 18.78 33.02
C ASN A 261 5.75 17.32 32.58
N ALA A 262 6.53 16.41 33.17
CA ALA A 262 6.44 14.98 32.88
C ALA A 262 5.07 14.39 33.29
N ARG A 263 4.53 14.84 34.45
CA ARG A 263 3.19 14.43 34.89
C ARG A 263 2.09 14.92 33.96
N GLN A 264 2.19 16.16 33.48
CA GLN A 264 1.26 16.71 32.48
C GLN A 264 1.30 15.90 31.19
N SER A 265 2.51 15.57 30.71
CA SER A 265 2.69 14.70 29.53
C SER A 265 2.08 13.32 29.74
N LEU A 266 2.29 12.71 30.91
CA LEU A 266 1.70 11.41 31.23
C LEU A 266 0.17 11.45 31.16
N LEU A 267 -0.45 12.48 31.74
CA LEU A 267 -1.92 12.63 31.67
C LEU A 267 -2.39 12.80 30.23
N ALA A 268 -1.75 13.67 29.45
CA ALA A 268 -2.11 13.91 28.05
C ALA A 268 -1.99 12.63 27.19
N VAL A 269 -0.90 11.86 27.37
CA VAL A 269 -0.69 10.60 26.64
C VAL A 269 -1.67 9.51 27.09
N SER A 270 -2.02 9.46 28.40
CA SER A 270 -2.96 8.48 28.94
C SER A 270 -4.41 8.68 28.48
N GLU A 271 -4.75 9.90 28.05
CA GLU A 271 -6.07 10.26 27.51
C GLU A 271 -6.21 10.01 26.00
N LEU A 272 -5.10 9.67 25.32
CA LEU A 272 -5.15 9.35 23.89
C LEU A 272 -6.05 8.15 23.61
N ARG A 273 -7.03 8.36 22.74
CA ARG A 273 -7.93 7.31 22.26
C ARG A 273 -7.79 7.20 20.75
N SER A 274 -7.61 6.00 20.29
CA SER A 274 -7.67 5.70 18.88
C SER A 274 -9.13 5.50 18.44
N THR A 275 -9.47 5.99 17.26
CA THR A 275 -10.78 5.79 16.61
C THR A 275 -10.58 5.26 15.21
N PRO A 276 -10.24 3.96 15.09
CA PRO A 276 -9.93 3.33 13.79
C PRO A 276 -11.13 3.33 12.83
N GLU A 277 -12.36 3.45 13.36
CA GLU A 277 -13.59 3.43 12.54
C GLU A 277 -13.70 4.62 11.57
N THR A 278 -13.09 5.75 11.90
CA THR A 278 -13.10 6.98 11.08
C THR A 278 -11.83 7.16 10.27
N THR A 279 -10.87 6.25 10.42
CA THR A 279 -9.57 6.31 9.77
C THR A 279 -9.57 5.52 8.46
N TYR A 280 -8.98 6.07 7.41
CA TYR A 280 -8.85 5.43 6.11
C TYR A 280 -7.42 5.55 5.60
N ALA A 281 -6.91 4.46 5.02
CA ALA A 281 -5.56 4.41 4.45
C ALA A 281 -5.48 5.02 3.04
N PHE A 282 -6.62 5.29 2.42
CA PHE A 282 -6.73 5.91 1.09
C PHE A 282 -8.02 6.70 0.97
N ARG A 283 -8.08 7.57 -0.05
CA ARG A 283 -9.29 8.26 -0.49
C ARG A 283 -9.71 7.74 -1.87
N TYR A 284 -10.99 7.53 -2.06
CA TYR A 284 -11.54 7.25 -3.39
C TYR A 284 -11.54 8.52 -4.26
N VAL A 285 -10.91 8.44 -5.43
CA VAL A 285 -11.15 9.35 -6.55
C VAL A 285 -12.36 8.84 -7.33
N MET A 286 -12.44 7.50 -7.52
CA MET A 286 -13.56 6.81 -8.13
C MET A 286 -13.79 5.49 -7.37
N LYS A 287 -15.01 5.27 -6.91
CA LYS A 287 -15.40 3.99 -6.27
C LYS A 287 -15.47 2.88 -7.30
N ALA A 288 -15.45 1.62 -6.85
CA ALA A 288 -15.61 0.45 -7.69
C ALA A 288 -16.84 0.59 -8.62
N THR A 289 -16.59 0.58 -9.92
CA THR A 289 -17.61 0.79 -10.93
C THR A 289 -18.39 -0.48 -11.22
N LEU A 290 -19.69 -0.36 -11.51
CA LEU A 290 -20.47 -1.44 -12.11
C LEU A 290 -20.22 -1.40 -13.63
N PRO A 291 -19.50 -2.37 -14.22
CA PRO A 291 -19.22 -2.36 -15.65
C PRO A 291 -20.49 -2.55 -16.48
N VAL A 292 -20.68 -1.67 -17.48
CA VAL A 292 -21.85 -1.71 -18.37
C VAL A 292 -21.63 -2.62 -19.58
N ARG A 293 -20.36 -2.88 -19.91
CA ARG A 293 -19.98 -3.69 -21.08
C ARG A 293 -19.01 -4.78 -20.64
N LYS A 294 -19.23 -6.00 -21.17
CA LYS A 294 -18.30 -7.10 -20.97
C LYS A 294 -17.03 -6.95 -21.81
N ASP A 295 -15.91 -7.35 -21.25
CA ASP A 295 -14.62 -7.30 -21.93
C ASP A 295 -14.43 -8.45 -22.92
N SER A 296 -14.96 -9.62 -22.58
CA SER A 296 -14.83 -10.85 -23.37
C SER A 296 -16.06 -11.75 -23.20
N PRO A 297 -16.43 -12.53 -24.24
CA PRO A 297 -15.98 -12.45 -25.61
C PRO A 297 -16.60 -11.25 -26.36
N LYS A 298 -15.83 -10.62 -27.25
CA LYS A 298 -16.31 -9.53 -28.12
C LYS A 298 -17.07 -10.12 -29.31
N LYS A 299 -18.41 -10.23 -29.20
CA LYS A 299 -19.28 -10.90 -30.18
C LYS A 299 -18.97 -10.51 -31.64
N GLY A 300 -18.90 -9.20 -31.93
CA GLY A 300 -18.64 -8.73 -33.30
C GLY A 300 -17.28 -9.16 -33.84
N LEU A 301 -16.21 -9.01 -33.06
CA LEU A 301 -14.86 -9.37 -33.46
C LEU A 301 -14.74 -10.89 -33.71
N THR A 302 -15.32 -11.71 -32.82
CA THR A 302 -15.28 -13.18 -32.95
C THR A 302 -16.00 -13.64 -34.24
N LEU A 303 -17.16 -13.06 -34.59
CA LEU A 303 -17.89 -13.40 -35.81
C LEU A 303 -17.13 -12.97 -37.06
N VAL A 304 -16.53 -11.80 -37.08
CA VAL A 304 -15.69 -11.32 -38.21
C VAL A 304 -14.48 -12.21 -38.43
N LEU A 305 -13.76 -12.56 -37.35
CA LEU A 305 -12.62 -13.47 -37.45
C LEU A 305 -13.01 -14.87 -37.91
N ALA A 306 -14.14 -15.39 -37.43
CA ALA A 306 -14.67 -16.68 -37.87
C ALA A 306 -15.04 -16.68 -39.36
N ALA A 307 -15.66 -15.60 -39.85
CA ALA A 307 -15.99 -15.44 -41.28
C ALA A 307 -14.69 -15.41 -42.13
N LEU A 308 -13.69 -14.65 -41.73
CA LEU A 308 -12.39 -14.58 -42.42
C LEU A 308 -11.68 -15.96 -42.45
N LEU A 309 -11.65 -16.65 -41.31
CA LEU A 309 -11.08 -18.00 -41.22
C LEU A 309 -11.86 -18.99 -42.10
N GLY A 310 -13.17 -18.90 -42.12
CA GLY A 310 -14.01 -19.72 -42.97
C GLY A 310 -13.73 -19.51 -44.46
N ILE A 311 -13.52 -18.27 -44.90
CA ILE A 311 -13.14 -17.92 -46.27
C ILE A 311 -11.73 -18.50 -46.60
N ILE A 312 -10.74 -18.34 -45.71
CA ILE A 312 -9.38 -18.86 -45.92
C ILE A 312 -9.40 -20.38 -46.05
N VAL A 313 -10.05 -21.07 -45.12
CA VAL A 313 -10.16 -22.53 -45.11
C VAL A 313 -10.94 -23.03 -46.33
N GLY A 314 -12.04 -22.37 -46.67
CA GLY A 314 -12.89 -22.68 -47.85
C GLY A 314 -12.12 -22.49 -49.17
N SER A 315 -11.33 -21.43 -49.29
CA SER A 315 -10.49 -21.14 -50.44
C SER A 315 -9.34 -22.20 -50.57
N GLY A 316 -8.70 -22.50 -49.46
CA GLY A 316 -7.69 -23.56 -49.43
C GLY A 316 -8.22 -24.93 -49.84
N TYR A 317 -9.41 -25.30 -49.38
CA TYR A 317 -10.10 -26.52 -49.76
C TYR A 317 -10.41 -26.60 -51.28
N VAL A 318 -10.93 -25.49 -51.85
CA VAL A 318 -11.24 -25.41 -53.29
C VAL A 318 -10.00 -25.54 -54.15
N LEU A 319 -8.96 -24.81 -53.80
CA LEU A 319 -7.67 -24.85 -54.51
C LEU A 319 -7.00 -26.25 -54.41
N GLY A 320 -6.97 -26.81 -53.19
CA GLY A 320 -6.43 -28.14 -52.97
C GLY A 320 -7.16 -29.25 -53.73
N ARG A 321 -8.50 -29.19 -53.70
CA ARG A 321 -9.34 -30.11 -54.46
C ARG A 321 -9.13 -30.00 -55.98
N ASN A 322 -8.97 -28.78 -56.53
CA ASN A 322 -8.73 -28.56 -57.93
C ASN A 322 -7.31 -29.02 -58.31
N ALA A 323 -6.29 -28.78 -57.51
CA ALA A 323 -4.94 -29.28 -57.74
C ALA A 323 -4.89 -30.81 -57.79
N LEU A 324 -5.54 -31.51 -56.86
CA LEU A 324 -5.66 -32.97 -56.84
C LEU A 324 -6.41 -33.53 -58.06
N ARG A 325 -7.41 -32.80 -58.52
CA ARG A 325 -8.21 -33.21 -59.68
C ARG A 325 -7.44 -33.06 -60.99
N ASN A 326 -6.64 -31.99 -61.14
CA ASN A 326 -5.79 -31.78 -62.28
C ASN A 326 -4.64 -32.81 -62.31
N TYR A 327 -4.05 -33.14 -61.13
CA TYR A 327 -3.03 -34.18 -61.06
C TYR A 327 -3.55 -35.58 -61.50
N LYS A 328 -4.77 -35.95 -61.10
CA LYS A 328 -5.46 -37.23 -61.54
C LYS A 328 -5.84 -37.25 -63.01
N SER A 329 -6.00 -36.08 -63.68
CA SER A 329 -6.30 -35.94 -65.08
C SER A 329 -5.08 -35.98 -65.98
N ALA A 330 -3.89 -35.77 -65.39
CA ALA A 330 -2.57 -35.80 -66.08
C ALA A 330 -1.81 -37.13 -65.91
N ALA A 331 -2.27 -38.01 -65.02
CA ALA A 331 -1.79 -39.39 -64.85
C ALA A 331 -2.71 -40.37 -65.57
#